data_5f24a4a3a1e7c2756457f6151ddfaefd
#
_entry.id   5f24a4a3a1e7c2756457f6151ddfaefd
#
_cell.length_a   1.000
_cell.length_b   1.000
_cell.length_c   1.000
_cell.angle_alpha   90.00
_cell.angle_beta   90.00
_cell.angle_gamma   90.00
#
_symmetry.space_group_name_H-M   'P 1'
#
loop_
_entity.id
_entity.type
_entity.pdbx_description
1 polymer ?
#
loop_
_entity_poly.entity_id
_entity_poly.type
_entity_poly.pdbx_seq_one_letter_code
_entity_poly.pdbx_strand_id
1 'polypeptide(L)'
;MSRQIKNVATGNLGSHILAALVSYGSFNITVLTRKSGAIFPTGVTAKVVDFSSPAAIGLALQGQDALVDAILSPNPTVSIGLINTAVTTGVCRYIAPEFSIHPKYDKTRSLPIFRGKAQIYDHLQKVANDQKITWTAIPNGAFLDWCLRTGFLSLDVINKKIVLMNDGTRVFPLTVLPAVGTAVANALARAQKTRNMHCSIYSVQKSQKEIADLAKEVLGADGWEIKNQDMEKVLEEALSAVAIGDYSWPVVGDLIRSSLATPGYSGLFEQNDNDLLGVRPMSDEQVKVLIKEISDELKSGPQ
;
A
#
# COMPACT_ATOMS: atom_id res chain seq x y z
N MET A 1 23.78 -19.44 2.55
CA MET A 1 23.77 -18.60 1.32
C MET A 1 22.43 -17.91 1.24
N SER A 2 22.37 -16.58 1.13
CA SER A 2 21.11 -15.86 0.93
C SER A 2 20.59 -16.13 -0.48
N ARG A 3 19.42 -16.72 -0.60
CA ARG A 3 18.76 -16.94 -1.89
C ARG A 3 18.37 -15.58 -2.50
N GLN A 4 18.55 -15.44 -3.80
CA GLN A 4 18.18 -14.23 -4.55
C GLN A 4 16.67 -14.17 -4.81
N ILE A 5 16.13 -12.97 -4.80
CA ILE A 5 14.71 -12.68 -4.98
C ILE A 5 14.39 -12.41 -6.45
N LYS A 6 13.22 -12.89 -6.93
CA LYS A 6 12.95 -12.91 -8.36
C LYS A 6 11.56 -12.45 -8.83
N ASN A 7 10.54 -12.15 -8.00
CA ASN A 7 9.19 -11.85 -8.51
C ASN A 7 8.51 -10.61 -7.95
N VAL A 8 7.85 -9.84 -8.84
CA VAL A 8 7.05 -8.66 -8.47
C VAL A 8 5.74 -8.62 -9.29
N ALA A 9 4.61 -8.46 -8.61
CA ALA A 9 3.34 -8.15 -9.25
C ALA A 9 3.28 -6.67 -9.69
N THR A 10 2.59 -6.37 -10.80
CA THR A 10 2.44 -5.02 -11.34
C THR A 10 1.09 -4.38 -10.96
N GLY A 11 1.06 -3.08 -10.77
CA GLY A 11 -0.05 -2.21 -10.41
C GLY A 11 0.52 -0.86 -9.97
N ASN A 12 -0.30 0.09 -9.48
CA ASN A 12 0.23 1.39 -9.04
C ASN A 12 1.36 1.24 -8.02
N LEU A 13 1.16 0.46 -6.97
CA LEU A 13 2.20 0.14 -6.00
C LEU A 13 3.27 -0.77 -6.59
N GLY A 14 2.88 -1.78 -7.38
CA GLY A 14 3.79 -2.74 -7.99
C GLY A 14 4.85 -2.11 -8.90
N SER A 15 4.53 -1.01 -9.61
CA SER A 15 5.51 -0.28 -10.44
C SER A 15 6.59 0.39 -9.59
N HIS A 16 6.26 0.99 -8.45
CA HIS A 16 7.22 1.58 -7.53
C HIS A 16 8.10 0.52 -6.85
N ILE A 17 7.51 -0.63 -6.49
CA ILE A 17 8.26 -1.78 -5.96
C ILE A 17 9.22 -2.30 -7.03
N LEU A 18 8.76 -2.46 -8.27
CA LEU A 18 9.61 -2.90 -9.38
C LEU A 18 10.77 -1.95 -9.62
N ALA A 19 10.50 -0.64 -9.67
CA ALA A 19 11.54 0.39 -9.85
C ALA A 19 12.61 0.32 -8.73
N ALA A 20 12.16 0.16 -7.48
CA ALA A 20 13.08 0.05 -6.36
C ALA A 20 13.93 -1.23 -6.40
N LEU A 21 13.34 -2.37 -6.79
CA LEU A 21 14.07 -3.63 -6.93
C LEU A 21 15.10 -3.57 -8.07
N VAL A 22 14.74 -2.97 -9.20
CA VAL A 22 15.67 -2.73 -10.32
C VAL A 22 16.81 -1.81 -9.89
N SER A 23 16.50 -0.70 -9.25
CA SER A 23 17.49 0.27 -8.73
C SER A 23 18.42 -0.33 -7.68
N TYR A 24 17.94 -1.29 -6.88
CA TYR A 24 18.76 -2.00 -5.88
C TYR A 24 19.87 -2.85 -6.53
N GLY A 25 19.66 -3.34 -7.74
CA GLY A 25 20.66 -3.96 -8.61
C GLY A 25 21.13 -5.38 -8.24
N SER A 26 20.65 -5.95 -7.13
CA SER A 26 21.10 -7.28 -6.64
C SER A 26 20.07 -8.39 -6.84
N PHE A 27 18.94 -8.09 -7.46
CA PHE A 27 17.84 -9.04 -7.66
C PHE A 27 17.74 -9.47 -9.12
N ASN A 28 17.45 -10.76 -9.34
CA ASN A 28 16.91 -11.22 -10.60
C ASN A 28 15.40 -11.14 -10.51
N ILE A 29 14.76 -10.32 -11.31
CA ILE A 29 13.36 -9.95 -11.16
C ILE A 29 12.51 -10.66 -12.21
N THR A 30 11.44 -11.32 -11.79
CA THR A 30 10.40 -11.84 -12.68
C THR A 30 9.07 -11.21 -12.32
N VAL A 31 8.43 -10.55 -13.28
CA VAL A 31 7.08 -10.00 -13.11
C VAL A 31 6.05 -11.00 -13.59
N LEU A 32 5.07 -11.31 -12.74
CA LEU A 32 3.89 -12.08 -13.11
C LEU A 32 2.80 -11.09 -13.53
N THR A 33 2.31 -11.20 -14.75
CA THR A 33 1.32 -10.29 -15.33
C THR A 33 0.18 -11.05 -16.02
N ARG A 34 -1.00 -10.42 -16.07
CA ARG A 34 -2.13 -10.92 -16.89
C ARG A 34 -2.08 -10.39 -18.32
N LYS A 35 -1.28 -9.33 -18.56
CA LYS A 35 -1.24 -8.65 -19.86
C LYS A 35 -0.09 -9.20 -20.71
N SER A 36 -0.39 -9.70 -21.89
CA SER A 36 0.62 -9.94 -22.92
C SER A 36 1.10 -8.62 -23.51
N GLY A 37 2.38 -8.56 -23.90
CA GLY A 37 2.95 -7.37 -24.54
C GLY A 37 3.23 -6.18 -23.60
N ALA A 38 3.11 -6.36 -22.28
CA ALA A 38 3.51 -5.33 -21.33
C ALA A 38 5.03 -5.12 -21.37
N ILE A 39 5.46 -3.86 -21.37
CA ILE A 39 6.87 -3.46 -21.44
C ILE A 39 7.39 -3.27 -20.02
N PHE A 40 8.55 -3.83 -19.74
CA PHE A 40 9.24 -3.73 -18.46
C PHE A 40 10.68 -3.23 -18.66
N PRO A 41 11.34 -2.72 -17.61
CA PRO A 41 12.73 -2.30 -17.67
C PRO A 41 13.66 -3.44 -18.12
N THR A 42 14.80 -3.08 -18.74
CA THR A 42 15.83 -4.04 -19.14
C THR A 42 16.29 -4.87 -17.94
N GLY A 43 16.47 -6.18 -18.13
CA GLY A 43 16.87 -7.12 -17.08
C GLY A 43 15.69 -7.70 -16.26
N VAL A 44 14.47 -7.26 -16.53
CA VAL A 44 13.26 -7.83 -15.91
C VAL A 44 12.67 -8.91 -16.84
N THR A 45 12.43 -10.09 -16.29
CA THR A 45 11.72 -11.15 -16.99
C THR A 45 10.22 -11.02 -16.75
N ALA A 46 9.41 -11.05 -17.81
CA ALA A 46 7.96 -11.07 -17.70
C ALA A 46 7.40 -12.46 -17.98
N LYS A 47 6.46 -12.93 -17.15
CA LYS A 47 5.70 -14.15 -17.39
C LYS A 47 4.21 -13.81 -17.38
N VAL A 48 3.52 -14.13 -18.47
CA VAL A 48 2.05 -14.01 -18.53
C VAL A 48 1.46 -15.22 -17.81
N VAL A 49 0.63 -14.97 -16.81
CA VAL A 49 0.10 -16.00 -15.91
C VAL A 49 -1.40 -15.83 -15.73
N ASP A 50 -2.11 -16.93 -15.84
CA ASP A 50 -3.48 -17.02 -15.34
C ASP A 50 -3.45 -17.24 -13.82
N PHE A 51 -3.83 -16.24 -13.07
CA PHE A 51 -3.86 -16.27 -11.59
C PHE A 51 -4.98 -17.17 -11.04
N SER A 52 -5.87 -17.68 -11.85
CA SER A 52 -6.85 -18.71 -11.48
C SER A 52 -6.30 -20.14 -11.59
N SER A 53 -5.14 -20.31 -12.23
CA SER A 53 -4.50 -21.60 -12.45
C SER A 53 -3.30 -21.83 -11.51
N PRO A 54 -3.42 -22.65 -10.45
CA PRO A 54 -2.29 -23.00 -9.58
C PRO A 54 -1.11 -23.63 -10.36
N ALA A 55 -1.39 -24.38 -11.42
CA ALA A 55 -0.36 -24.97 -12.25
C ALA A 55 0.45 -23.90 -13.02
N ALA A 56 -0.21 -22.90 -13.61
CA ALA A 56 0.46 -21.81 -14.30
C ALA A 56 1.29 -20.94 -13.33
N ILE A 57 0.74 -20.65 -12.16
CA ILE A 57 1.47 -19.95 -11.09
C ILE A 57 2.69 -20.78 -10.66
N GLY A 58 2.53 -22.10 -10.46
CA GLY A 58 3.60 -23.01 -10.05
C GLY A 58 4.76 -23.01 -11.04
N LEU A 59 4.50 -23.13 -12.33
CA LEU A 59 5.52 -23.04 -13.38
C LEU A 59 6.24 -21.67 -13.37
N ALA A 60 5.52 -20.60 -13.10
CA ALA A 60 6.10 -19.27 -13.04
C ALA A 60 6.98 -19.07 -11.79
N LEU A 61 6.66 -19.72 -10.68
CA LEU A 61 7.38 -19.62 -9.40
C LEU A 61 8.56 -20.58 -9.26
N GLN A 62 8.77 -21.52 -10.20
CA GLN A 62 9.92 -22.43 -10.15
C GLN A 62 11.25 -21.67 -10.07
N GLY A 63 12.09 -22.03 -9.10
CA GLY A 63 13.39 -21.42 -8.86
C GLY A 63 13.35 -20.02 -8.27
N GLN A 64 12.20 -19.56 -7.81
CA GLN A 64 12.05 -18.26 -7.15
C GLN A 64 12.29 -18.39 -5.65
N ASP A 65 13.00 -17.43 -5.07
CA ASP A 65 13.31 -17.41 -3.63
C ASP A 65 12.25 -16.64 -2.83
N ALA A 66 11.67 -15.63 -3.45
CA ALA A 66 10.65 -14.81 -2.82
C ALA A 66 9.53 -14.40 -3.78
N LEU A 67 8.38 -14.11 -3.20
CA LEU A 67 7.21 -13.55 -3.90
C LEU A 67 6.75 -12.28 -3.19
N VAL A 68 6.57 -11.20 -3.95
CA VAL A 68 5.95 -9.96 -3.49
C VAL A 68 4.52 -9.92 -4.01
N ASP A 69 3.55 -9.94 -3.10
CA ASP A 69 2.14 -9.78 -3.42
C ASP A 69 1.73 -8.31 -3.22
N ALA A 70 1.56 -7.60 -4.33
CA ALA A 70 1.05 -6.24 -4.36
C ALA A 70 -0.31 -6.16 -5.08
N ILE A 71 -1.06 -7.26 -5.07
CA ILE A 71 -2.37 -7.34 -5.72
C ILE A 71 -3.40 -6.64 -4.84
N LEU A 72 -4.07 -5.64 -5.41
CA LEU A 72 -5.24 -5.05 -4.81
C LEU A 72 -6.47 -5.88 -5.21
N SER A 73 -6.97 -6.71 -4.29
CA SER A 73 -8.21 -7.45 -4.48
C SER A 73 -8.96 -7.58 -3.17
N PRO A 74 -10.26 -7.29 -3.12
CA PRO A 74 -11.09 -7.61 -1.96
C PRO A 74 -11.29 -9.12 -1.79
N ASN A 75 -11.12 -9.90 -2.87
CA ASN A 75 -11.21 -11.36 -2.84
C ASN A 75 -9.85 -11.98 -2.45
N PRO A 76 -9.76 -12.68 -1.32
CA PRO A 76 -8.52 -13.26 -0.82
C PRO A 76 -8.03 -14.47 -1.63
N THR A 77 -8.87 -15.06 -2.47
CA THR A 77 -8.62 -16.34 -3.15
C THR A 77 -7.32 -16.32 -3.97
N VAL A 78 -7.03 -15.23 -4.69
CA VAL A 78 -5.81 -15.13 -5.51
C VAL A 78 -4.56 -15.13 -4.61
N SER A 79 -4.52 -14.30 -3.58
CA SER A 79 -3.37 -14.23 -2.66
C SER A 79 -3.19 -15.52 -1.87
N ILE A 80 -4.27 -16.16 -1.42
CA ILE A 80 -4.21 -17.48 -0.78
C ILE A 80 -3.68 -18.54 -1.75
N GLY A 81 -4.11 -18.52 -3.01
CA GLY A 81 -3.58 -19.39 -4.06
C GLY A 81 -2.08 -19.16 -4.31
N LEU A 82 -1.64 -17.91 -4.32
CA LEU A 82 -0.22 -17.53 -4.43
C LEU A 82 0.60 -18.05 -3.25
N ILE A 83 0.11 -17.92 -2.01
CA ILE A 83 0.77 -18.44 -0.80
C ILE A 83 0.93 -19.96 -0.90
N ASN A 84 -0.15 -20.69 -1.20
CA ASN A 84 -0.13 -22.16 -1.31
C ASN A 84 0.84 -22.62 -2.39
N THR A 85 0.83 -21.97 -3.55
CA THR A 85 1.72 -22.30 -4.66
C THR A 85 3.17 -21.93 -4.36
N ALA A 86 3.42 -20.80 -3.70
CA ALA A 86 4.74 -20.40 -3.22
C ALA A 86 5.35 -21.48 -2.32
N VAL A 87 4.58 -22.01 -1.39
CA VAL A 87 5.02 -23.13 -0.51
C VAL A 87 5.38 -24.37 -1.29
N THR A 88 4.51 -24.81 -2.20
CA THR A 88 4.73 -26.06 -2.96
C THR A 88 5.88 -25.96 -3.94
N THR A 89 6.24 -24.75 -4.40
CA THR A 89 7.37 -24.50 -5.31
C THR A 89 8.69 -24.16 -4.61
N GLY A 90 8.70 -24.13 -3.27
CA GLY A 90 9.90 -23.87 -2.47
C GLY A 90 10.30 -22.41 -2.37
N VAL A 91 9.38 -21.48 -2.64
CA VAL A 91 9.55 -20.06 -2.29
C VAL A 91 9.66 -19.94 -0.77
N CYS A 92 10.71 -19.28 -0.28
CA CYS A 92 11.00 -19.22 1.15
C CYS A 92 10.62 -17.89 1.82
N ARG A 93 10.31 -16.84 1.01
CA ARG A 93 9.92 -15.52 1.50
C ARG A 93 8.67 -14.99 0.78
N TYR A 94 7.73 -14.47 1.55
CA TYR A 94 6.52 -13.80 1.05
C TYR A 94 6.41 -12.38 1.61
N ILE A 95 6.31 -11.38 0.75
CA ILE A 95 5.91 -10.03 1.14
C ILE A 95 4.40 -9.96 1.01
N ALA A 96 3.74 -9.79 2.16
CA ALA A 96 2.29 -9.82 2.24
C ALA A 96 1.64 -8.54 1.65
N PRO A 97 0.40 -8.61 1.11
CA PRO A 97 -0.32 -7.47 0.57
C PRO A 97 -0.93 -6.59 1.69
N GLU A 98 -0.11 -6.28 2.70
CA GLU A 98 -0.47 -5.50 3.90
C GLU A 98 0.05 -4.06 3.82
N PHE A 99 0.02 -3.47 2.61
CA PHE A 99 0.39 -2.09 2.36
C PHE A 99 -0.78 -1.16 2.72
N SER A 100 -1.02 -0.95 4.03
CA SER A 100 -2.15 -0.17 4.55
C SER A 100 -2.00 0.12 6.04
N ILE A 101 -3.12 0.24 6.77
CA ILE A 101 -3.21 0.38 8.21
C ILE A 101 -2.68 -0.90 8.90
N HIS A 102 -2.00 -0.73 10.04
CA HIS A 102 -1.42 -1.85 10.77
C HIS A 102 -2.49 -2.87 11.21
N PRO A 103 -2.25 -4.18 11.02
CA PRO A 103 -3.22 -5.24 11.36
C PRO A 103 -3.66 -5.31 12.83
N LYS A 104 -2.94 -4.66 13.75
CA LYS A 104 -3.31 -4.59 15.18
C LYS A 104 -4.64 -3.90 15.46
N TYR A 105 -5.20 -3.17 14.49
CA TYR A 105 -6.47 -2.45 14.66
C TYR A 105 -7.66 -3.34 14.25
N ASP A 106 -8.21 -4.08 15.21
CA ASP A 106 -9.31 -5.03 14.98
C ASP A 106 -10.56 -4.40 14.36
N LYS A 107 -10.89 -3.16 14.76
CA LYS A 107 -12.02 -2.43 14.16
C LYS A 107 -11.84 -2.24 12.65
N THR A 108 -10.64 -1.90 12.20
CA THR A 108 -10.34 -1.80 10.77
C THR A 108 -10.37 -3.16 10.10
N ARG A 109 -9.78 -4.17 10.72
CA ARG A 109 -9.78 -5.55 10.17
C ARG A 109 -11.19 -6.13 10.01
N SER A 110 -12.15 -5.71 10.84
CA SER A 110 -13.54 -6.13 10.75
C SER A 110 -14.35 -5.43 9.65
N LEU A 111 -13.87 -4.31 9.12
CA LEU A 111 -14.53 -3.64 8.00
C LEU A 111 -14.58 -4.54 6.76
N PRO A 112 -15.70 -4.56 6.03
CA PRO A 112 -15.90 -5.48 4.89
C PRO A 112 -14.76 -5.48 3.88
N ILE A 113 -14.19 -4.31 3.58
CA ILE A 113 -13.10 -4.14 2.61
C ILE A 113 -11.74 -4.69 3.09
N PHE A 114 -11.54 -4.86 4.41
CA PHE A 114 -10.31 -5.39 4.99
C PHE A 114 -10.42 -6.86 5.41
N ARG A 115 -11.61 -7.48 5.38
CA ARG A 115 -11.80 -8.90 5.72
C ARG A 115 -10.96 -9.83 4.84
N GLY A 116 -10.85 -9.52 3.54
CA GLY A 116 -10.00 -10.29 2.62
C GLY A 116 -8.53 -10.26 3.06
N LYS A 117 -8.01 -9.09 3.46
CA LYS A 117 -6.64 -8.97 4.01
C LYS A 117 -6.47 -9.76 5.31
N ALA A 118 -7.47 -9.74 6.20
CA ALA A 118 -7.45 -10.53 7.43
C ALA A 118 -7.33 -12.02 7.12
N GLN A 119 -8.14 -12.53 6.20
CA GLN A 119 -8.10 -13.95 5.79
C GLN A 119 -6.76 -14.35 5.16
N ILE A 120 -6.18 -13.49 4.30
CA ILE A 120 -4.86 -13.72 3.71
C ILE A 120 -3.80 -13.80 4.82
N TYR A 121 -3.84 -12.87 5.76
CA TYR A 121 -2.87 -12.81 6.85
C TYR A 121 -2.97 -14.02 7.78
N ASP A 122 -4.18 -14.42 8.19
CA ASP A 122 -4.40 -15.59 9.04
C ASP A 122 -3.91 -16.88 8.36
N HIS A 123 -4.18 -17.01 7.06
CA HIS A 123 -3.69 -18.14 6.27
C HIS A 123 -2.16 -18.15 6.19
N LEU A 124 -1.56 -17.00 5.92
CA LEU A 124 -0.10 -16.85 5.84
C LEU A 124 0.58 -17.18 7.18
N GLN A 125 0.03 -16.71 8.30
CA GLN A 125 0.54 -17.06 9.62
C GLN A 125 0.47 -18.57 9.89
N LYS A 126 -0.65 -19.20 9.58
CA LYS A 126 -0.81 -20.66 9.74
C LYS A 126 0.27 -21.43 8.98
N VAL A 127 0.50 -21.07 7.73
CA VAL A 127 1.51 -21.73 6.88
C VAL A 127 2.94 -21.43 7.36
N ALA A 128 3.17 -20.23 7.88
CA ALA A 128 4.48 -19.84 8.43
C ALA A 128 4.79 -20.54 9.76
N ASN A 129 3.78 -20.80 10.61
CA ASN A 129 3.93 -21.58 11.84
C ASN A 129 4.37 -23.02 11.55
N ASP A 130 3.96 -23.59 10.43
CA ASP A 130 4.46 -24.89 9.91
C ASP A 130 5.89 -24.79 9.34
N GLN A 131 6.55 -23.66 9.45
CA GLN A 131 7.90 -23.37 8.94
C GLN A 131 8.06 -23.57 7.40
N LYS A 132 6.97 -23.54 6.67
CA LYS A 132 6.99 -23.76 5.21
C LYS A 132 7.40 -22.53 4.43
N ILE A 133 7.17 -21.33 4.98
CA ILE A 133 7.50 -20.05 4.38
C ILE A 133 7.74 -19.02 5.48
N THR A 134 8.49 -17.97 5.18
CA THR A 134 8.62 -16.80 6.06
C THR A 134 7.99 -15.59 5.38
N TRP A 135 7.52 -14.61 6.15
CA TRP A 135 6.83 -13.46 5.61
C TRP A 135 7.34 -12.13 6.18
N THR A 136 7.02 -11.07 5.47
CA THR A 136 7.11 -9.68 5.96
C THR A 136 5.88 -8.94 5.49
N ALA A 137 5.25 -8.21 6.39
CA ALA A 137 4.18 -7.26 6.07
C ALA A 137 4.69 -5.84 6.31
N ILE A 138 4.28 -4.89 5.47
CA ILE A 138 4.77 -3.50 5.53
C ILE A 138 3.58 -2.54 5.68
N PRO A 139 3.03 -2.40 6.91
CA PRO A 139 2.07 -1.34 7.19
C PRO A 139 2.70 0.02 6.92
N ASN A 140 2.03 0.86 6.13
CA ASN A 140 2.56 2.14 5.66
C ASN A 140 1.56 3.30 5.77
N GLY A 141 0.39 3.07 6.35
CA GLY A 141 -0.69 4.05 6.37
C GLY A 141 -1.27 4.30 4.99
N ALA A 142 -1.67 5.54 4.71
CA ALA A 142 -2.15 5.94 3.40
C ALA A 142 -0.99 6.35 2.48
N PHE A 143 -1.20 6.28 1.16
CA PHE A 143 -0.20 6.71 0.17
C PHE A 143 -0.29 8.20 -0.08
N LEU A 144 0.63 9.00 0.46
CA LEU A 144 0.57 10.46 0.44
C LEU A 144 0.48 11.05 -0.96
N ASP A 145 1.40 10.68 -1.83
CA ASP A 145 1.48 11.15 -3.21
C ASP A 145 0.27 10.74 -4.05
N TRP A 146 -0.20 9.51 -3.89
CA TRP A 146 -1.41 9.04 -4.55
C TRP A 146 -2.66 9.78 -4.02
N CYS A 147 -2.76 9.98 -2.71
CA CYS A 147 -3.87 10.72 -2.09
C CYS A 147 -3.95 12.17 -2.59
N LEU A 148 -2.80 12.83 -2.73
CA LEU A 148 -2.73 14.19 -3.27
C LEU A 148 -3.12 14.25 -4.76
N ARG A 149 -2.67 13.28 -5.59
CA ARG A 149 -3.00 13.20 -7.02
C ARG A 149 -4.48 12.94 -7.28
N THR A 150 -5.11 12.13 -6.44
CA THR A 150 -6.49 11.66 -6.64
C THR A 150 -7.52 12.44 -5.82
N GLY A 151 -7.09 13.35 -4.94
CA GLY A 151 -7.98 14.00 -3.98
C GLY A 151 -8.55 13.04 -2.93
N PHE A 152 -7.97 11.84 -2.75
CA PHE A 152 -8.53 10.77 -1.91
C PHE A 152 -8.72 11.18 -0.45
N LEU A 153 -7.84 12.02 0.11
CA LEU A 153 -8.01 12.59 1.46
C LEU A 153 -8.98 13.78 1.48
N SER A 154 -9.85 13.90 0.48
CA SER A 154 -10.78 15.02 0.35
C SER A 154 -10.08 16.38 0.32
N LEU A 155 -8.87 16.40 -0.25
CA LEU A 155 -8.03 17.58 -0.49
C LEU A 155 -7.77 17.69 -2.00
N ASP A 156 -8.46 18.62 -2.66
CA ASP A 156 -8.27 18.93 -4.08
C ASP A 156 -7.33 20.15 -4.20
N VAL A 157 -6.08 19.86 -4.54
CA VAL A 157 -5.02 20.87 -4.65
C VAL A 157 -5.16 21.74 -5.91
N ILE A 158 -5.95 21.33 -6.89
CA ILE A 158 -6.19 22.08 -8.12
C ILE A 158 -7.33 23.10 -7.96
N ASN A 159 -8.47 22.63 -7.46
CA ASN A 159 -9.65 23.46 -7.28
C ASN A 159 -9.68 24.14 -5.90
N LYS A 160 -8.64 23.96 -5.09
CA LYS A 160 -8.52 24.51 -3.72
C LYS A 160 -9.72 24.16 -2.84
N LYS A 161 -10.11 22.88 -2.79
CA LYS A 161 -11.24 22.40 -1.99
C LYS A 161 -10.77 21.41 -0.95
N ILE A 162 -11.30 21.58 0.26
CA ILE A 162 -11.04 20.69 1.38
C ILE A 162 -12.37 20.29 2.00
N VAL A 163 -12.60 18.98 2.15
CA VAL A 163 -13.65 18.48 3.02
C VAL A 163 -12.97 17.80 4.20
N LEU A 164 -12.94 18.48 5.34
CA LEU A 164 -12.30 17.98 6.54
C LEU A 164 -13.02 16.74 7.07
N MET A 165 -12.26 15.70 7.31
CA MET A 165 -12.72 14.48 7.96
C MET A 165 -12.87 14.76 9.46
N ASN A 166 -14.10 14.94 9.94
CA ASN A 166 -14.43 15.56 11.23
C ASN A 166 -13.85 17.00 11.29
N ASP A 167 -12.92 17.26 12.20
CA ASP A 167 -12.18 18.54 12.29
C ASP A 167 -10.83 18.52 11.55
N GLY A 168 -10.48 17.38 10.94
CA GLY A 168 -9.23 17.17 10.21
C GLY A 168 -7.97 17.09 11.08
N THR A 169 -8.09 17.08 12.41
CA THR A 169 -6.93 17.15 13.33
C THR A 169 -6.33 15.80 13.68
N ARG A 170 -7.02 14.70 13.36
CA ARG A 170 -6.50 13.36 13.65
C ARG A 170 -5.26 13.05 12.83
N VAL A 171 -4.17 12.72 13.52
CA VAL A 171 -2.88 12.36 12.91
C VAL A 171 -2.87 10.87 12.56
N PHE A 172 -2.38 10.54 11.37
CA PHE A 172 -2.18 9.18 10.89
C PHE A 172 -0.92 9.07 10.03
N PRO A 173 -0.34 7.87 9.87
CA PRO A 173 0.84 7.68 9.04
C PRO A 173 0.49 7.78 7.55
N LEU A 174 1.40 8.41 6.80
CA LEU A 174 1.34 8.62 5.36
C LEU A 174 2.71 8.28 4.76
N THR A 175 2.72 7.53 3.66
CA THR A 175 3.97 7.12 3.00
C THR A 175 3.87 7.38 1.51
N VAL A 176 4.90 7.94 0.89
CA VAL A 176 4.97 8.07 -0.57
C VAL A 176 5.27 6.71 -1.20
N LEU A 177 4.68 6.43 -2.36
CA LEU A 177 4.81 5.14 -3.05
C LEU A 177 6.27 4.72 -3.31
N PRO A 178 7.21 5.61 -3.70
CA PRO A 178 8.62 5.24 -3.83
C PRO A 178 9.26 4.74 -2.53
N ALA A 179 8.87 5.29 -1.37
CA ALA A 179 9.38 4.84 -0.08
C ALA A 179 8.89 3.42 0.27
N VAL A 180 7.67 3.07 -0.11
CA VAL A 180 7.16 1.70 0.01
C VAL A 180 7.98 0.74 -0.85
N GLY A 181 8.31 1.14 -2.09
CA GLY A 181 9.21 0.37 -2.96
C GLY A 181 10.58 0.12 -2.32
N THR A 182 11.19 1.18 -1.78
CA THR A 182 12.46 1.12 -1.05
C THR A 182 12.38 0.16 0.14
N ALA A 183 11.29 0.24 0.91
CA ALA A 183 11.08 -0.65 2.06
C ALA A 183 10.98 -2.12 1.65
N VAL A 184 10.26 -2.44 0.57
CA VAL A 184 10.18 -3.81 0.04
C VAL A 184 11.56 -4.32 -0.37
N ALA A 185 12.33 -3.55 -1.14
CA ALA A 185 13.66 -3.95 -1.58
C ALA A 185 14.59 -4.22 -0.38
N ASN A 186 14.58 -3.34 0.62
CA ASN A 186 15.37 -3.51 1.85
C ASN A 186 14.87 -4.67 2.72
N ALA A 187 13.56 -4.91 2.82
CA ALA A 187 13.00 -6.04 3.54
C ALA A 187 13.48 -7.37 2.96
N LEU A 188 13.56 -7.44 1.65
CA LEU A 188 14.04 -8.60 0.92
C LEU A 188 15.56 -8.77 1.06
N ALA A 189 16.34 -7.69 0.95
CA ALA A 189 17.79 -7.73 1.14
C ALA A 189 18.18 -8.09 2.60
N ARG A 190 17.35 -7.69 3.56
CA ARG A 190 17.53 -7.95 4.99
C ARG A 190 16.59 -9.04 5.51
N ALA A 191 16.33 -10.05 4.70
CA ALA A 191 15.32 -11.07 4.91
C ALA A 191 15.35 -11.73 6.30
N GLN A 192 16.53 -11.93 6.91
CA GLN A 192 16.63 -12.49 8.27
C GLN A 192 16.13 -11.53 9.34
N LYS A 193 16.39 -10.22 9.18
CA LYS A 193 15.98 -9.19 10.16
C LYS A 193 14.48 -8.85 10.09
N THR A 194 13.83 -9.17 8.97
CA THR A 194 12.42 -8.88 8.71
C THR A 194 11.54 -10.13 8.69
N ARG A 195 12.09 -11.24 9.18
CA ARG A 195 11.42 -12.54 9.18
C ARG A 195 10.22 -12.58 10.10
N ASN A 196 9.05 -12.88 9.55
CA ASN A 196 7.78 -13.03 10.25
C ASN A 196 7.42 -11.78 11.08
N MET A 197 7.59 -10.61 10.47
CA MET A 197 7.41 -9.32 11.13
C MET A 197 6.45 -8.41 10.35
N HIS A 198 5.77 -7.55 11.12
CA HIS A 198 5.22 -6.31 10.61
C HIS A 198 6.30 -5.24 10.74
N CYS A 199 6.69 -4.67 9.63
CA CYS A 199 7.68 -3.60 9.57
C CYS A 199 6.95 -2.31 9.20
N SER A 200 6.54 -1.53 10.19
CA SER A 200 5.80 -0.28 10.01
C SER A 200 6.70 0.84 9.51
N ILE A 201 6.26 1.52 8.46
CA ILE A 201 6.99 2.65 7.87
C ILE A 201 6.07 3.86 7.64
N TYR A 202 6.67 5.05 7.61
CA TYR A 202 5.98 6.27 7.19
C TYR A 202 6.95 7.28 6.59
N SER A 203 6.45 8.11 5.67
CA SER A 203 7.15 9.31 5.23
C SER A 203 6.83 10.49 6.14
N VAL A 204 5.58 10.64 6.56
CA VAL A 204 5.14 11.61 7.57
C VAL A 204 4.04 11.01 8.44
N GLN A 205 3.90 11.52 9.66
CA GLN A 205 2.71 11.32 10.49
C GLN A 205 2.08 12.70 10.70
N LYS A 206 1.00 12.96 9.96
CA LYS A 206 0.31 14.24 9.92
C LYS A 206 -1.20 14.04 9.86
N SER A 207 -1.91 15.05 10.30
CA SER A 207 -3.34 15.18 10.12
C SER A 207 -3.67 15.70 8.71
N GLN A 208 -4.91 15.49 8.29
CA GLN A 208 -5.43 16.08 7.06
C GLN A 208 -5.30 17.61 7.07
N LYS A 209 -5.59 18.22 8.23
CA LYS A 209 -5.50 19.67 8.40
C LYS A 209 -4.06 20.16 8.23
N GLU A 210 -3.07 19.52 8.83
CA GLU A 210 -1.66 19.89 8.65
C GLU A 210 -1.22 19.78 7.18
N ILE A 211 -1.62 18.72 6.46
CA ILE A 211 -1.32 18.61 5.02
C ILE A 211 -2.02 19.73 4.23
N ALA A 212 -3.27 20.05 4.57
CA ALA A 212 -4.01 21.15 3.94
C ALA A 212 -3.38 22.53 4.22
N ASP A 213 -2.86 22.74 5.42
CA ASP A 213 -2.19 24.00 5.77
C ASP A 213 -0.86 24.14 4.99
N LEU A 214 -0.06 23.07 4.84
CA LEU A 214 1.11 23.05 3.97
C LEU A 214 0.73 23.33 2.49
N ALA A 215 -0.40 22.79 2.03
CA ALA A 215 -0.89 23.06 0.68
C ALA A 215 -1.26 24.55 0.50
N LYS A 216 -1.89 25.18 1.49
CA LYS A 216 -2.19 26.62 1.47
C LYS A 216 -0.92 27.48 1.45
N GLU A 217 0.10 27.09 2.20
CA GLU A 217 1.38 27.80 2.22
C GLU A 217 2.04 27.83 0.84
N VAL A 218 2.05 26.69 0.13
CA VAL A 218 2.79 26.56 -1.15
C VAL A 218 1.96 26.93 -2.37
N LEU A 219 0.63 26.79 -2.32
CA LEU A 219 -0.29 27.09 -3.44
C LEU A 219 -1.01 28.43 -3.29
N GLY A 220 -0.75 29.16 -2.21
CA GLY A 220 -1.41 30.42 -1.85
C GLY A 220 -2.62 30.19 -0.94
N ALA A 221 -2.72 31.04 0.08
CA ALA A 221 -3.70 30.90 1.16
C ALA A 221 -5.15 31.21 0.72
N ASP A 222 -5.33 32.03 -0.31
CA ASP A 222 -6.64 32.50 -0.73
C ASP A 222 -7.35 31.53 -1.67
N GLY A 223 -8.68 31.61 -1.67
CA GLY A 223 -9.55 30.87 -2.60
C GLY A 223 -9.83 29.41 -2.21
N TRP A 224 -9.53 29.00 -0.97
CA TRP A 224 -9.86 27.64 -0.50
C TRP A 224 -11.30 27.55 0.00
N GLU A 225 -12.04 26.61 -0.57
CA GLU A 225 -13.36 26.21 -0.07
C GLU A 225 -13.17 25.10 0.97
N ILE A 226 -13.62 25.32 2.22
CA ILE A 226 -13.45 24.37 3.32
C ILE A 226 -14.82 23.95 3.83
N LYS A 227 -15.07 22.65 3.88
CA LYS A 227 -16.27 22.03 4.47
C LYS A 227 -15.84 20.98 5.49
N ASN A 228 -16.75 20.60 6.38
CA ASN A 228 -16.55 19.49 7.31
C ASN A 228 -17.50 18.35 6.96
N GLN A 229 -17.07 17.12 7.19
CA GLN A 229 -17.87 15.91 7.02
C GLN A 229 -17.76 15.05 8.28
N ASP A 230 -18.91 14.63 8.80
CA ASP A 230 -18.99 13.72 9.95
C ASP A 230 -18.62 12.30 9.49
N MET A 231 -17.48 11.81 9.93
CA MET A 231 -16.95 10.51 9.49
C MET A 231 -17.59 9.31 10.19
N GLU A 232 -18.28 9.51 11.31
CA GLU A 232 -19.10 8.45 11.92
C GLU A 232 -20.33 8.19 11.06
N LYS A 233 -21.01 9.27 10.65
CA LYS A 233 -22.15 9.18 9.73
C LYS A 233 -21.75 8.58 8.36
N VAL A 234 -20.62 9.01 7.80
CA VAL A 234 -20.08 8.45 6.56
C VAL A 234 -19.82 6.95 6.69
N LEU A 235 -19.27 6.52 7.83
CA LEU A 235 -19.04 5.10 8.11
C LEU A 235 -20.33 4.31 8.16
N GLU A 236 -21.37 4.82 8.84
CA GLU A 236 -22.69 4.18 8.93
C GLU A 236 -23.34 4.04 7.55
N GLU A 237 -23.32 5.11 6.75
CA GLU A 237 -23.86 5.12 5.39
C GLU A 237 -23.12 4.12 4.48
N ALA A 238 -21.79 4.10 4.54
CA ALA A 238 -20.97 3.18 3.76
C ALA A 238 -21.16 1.72 4.19
N LEU A 239 -21.29 1.44 5.47
CA LEU A 239 -21.59 0.08 5.97
C LEU A 239 -22.99 -0.37 5.53
N SER A 240 -23.96 0.53 5.53
CA SER A 240 -25.33 0.27 5.04
C SER A 240 -25.35 -0.05 3.54
N ALA A 241 -24.57 0.71 2.73
CA ALA A 241 -24.41 0.47 1.31
C ALA A 241 -23.78 -0.91 1.03
N VAL A 242 -22.71 -1.27 1.75
CA VAL A 242 -22.08 -2.59 1.62
C VAL A 242 -23.03 -3.73 2.03
N ALA A 243 -23.89 -3.53 3.03
CA ALA A 243 -24.84 -4.54 3.47
C ALA A 243 -25.85 -4.93 2.37
N ILE A 244 -26.12 -4.02 1.43
CA ILE A 244 -26.97 -4.28 0.25
C ILE A 244 -26.14 -4.61 -1.01
N GLY A 245 -24.83 -4.84 -0.87
CA GLY A 245 -23.94 -5.27 -1.95
C GLY A 245 -23.28 -4.16 -2.75
N ASP A 246 -23.37 -2.90 -2.34
CA ASP A 246 -22.65 -1.80 -3.01
C ASP A 246 -21.18 -1.75 -2.55
N TYR A 247 -20.29 -2.16 -3.45
CA TYR A 247 -18.83 -2.05 -3.31
C TYR A 247 -18.25 -1.07 -4.35
N SER A 248 -19.02 -0.07 -4.74
CA SER A 248 -18.54 1.00 -5.62
C SER A 248 -17.34 1.74 -5.00
N TRP A 249 -16.51 2.34 -5.85
CA TRP A 249 -15.30 3.03 -5.37
C TRP A 249 -15.59 4.17 -4.36
N PRO A 250 -16.65 4.98 -4.49
CA PRO A 250 -17.00 5.95 -3.45
C PRO A 250 -17.21 5.30 -2.08
N VAL A 251 -18.04 4.24 -2.01
CA VAL A 251 -18.34 3.50 -0.77
C VAL A 251 -17.09 2.89 -0.15
N VAL A 252 -16.25 2.23 -0.96
CA VAL A 252 -14.95 1.69 -0.51
C VAL A 252 -14.04 2.80 0.00
N GLY A 253 -13.99 3.93 -0.72
CA GLY A 253 -13.22 5.10 -0.32
C GLY A 253 -13.68 5.69 1.01
N ASP A 254 -15.00 5.75 1.25
CA ASP A 254 -15.59 6.21 2.50
C ASP A 254 -15.21 5.31 3.69
N LEU A 255 -15.25 4.00 3.52
CA LEU A 255 -14.79 3.05 4.56
C LEU A 255 -13.29 3.25 4.88
N ILE A 256 -12.46 3.47 3.86
CA ILE A 256 -11.01 3.71 4.08
C ILE A 256 -10.80 5.06 4.79
N ARG A 257 -11.43 6.16 4.33
CA ARG A 257 -11.32 7.48 4.97
C ARG A 257 -11.81 7.46 6.40
N SER A 258 -12.96 6.81 6.65
CA SER A 258 -13.48 6.63 8.00
C SER A 258 -12.51 5.87 8.89
N SER A 259 -11.83 4.84 8.37
CA SER A 259 -10.82 4.11 9.14
C SER A 259 -9.58 4.93 9.49
N LEU A 260 -9.26 5.97 8.72
CA LEU A 260 -8.18 6.92 9.05
C LEU A 260 -8.64 7.95 10.08
N ALA A 261 -9.87 8.46 9.96
CA ALA A 261 -10.37 9.58 10.72
C ALA A 261 -11.07 9.22 12.05
N THR A 262 -11.59 7.98 12.18
CA THR A 262 -12.36 7.58 13.36
C THR A 262 -11.45 6.96 14.44
N PRO A 263 -11.59 7.35 15.73
CA PRO A 263 -10.80 6.79 16.82
C PRO A 263 -10.93 5.27 16.95
N GLY A 264 -9.80 4.59 17.18
CA GLY A 264 -9.74 3.15 17.37
C GLY A 264 -9.64 2.32 16.09
N TYR A 265 -9.78 2.93 14.89
CA TYR A 265 -9.59 2.25 13.60
C TYR A 265 -8.16 2.34 13.08
N SER A 266 -7.43 3.39 13.41
CA SER A 266 -6.03 3.58 13.06
C SER A 266 -5.30 4.36 14.15
N GLY A 267 -3.99 4.54 14.03
CA GLY A 267 -3.19 5.36 14.92
C GLY A 267 -1.76 5.48 14.44
N LEU A 268 -0.96 6.17 15.21
CA LEU A 268 0.44 6.43 14.94
C LEU A 268 1.27 5.15 14.93
N PHE A 269 2.34 5.16 14.17
CA PHE A 269 3.43 4.20 14.27
C PHE A 269 4.48 4.72 15.26
N GLU A 270 4.19 4.59 16.56
CA GLU A 270 5.10 5.00 17.64
C GLU A 270 6.43 4.25 17.55
N GLN A 271 6.36 2.95 17.31
CA GLN A 271 7.48 2.13 16.91
C GLN A 271 7.41 1.91 15.40
N ASN A 272 8.52 2.13 14.73
CA ASN A 272 8.61 1.99 13.28
C ASN A 272 9.95 1.37 12.87
N ASP A 273 9.99 0.90 11.63
CA ASP A 273 11.13 0.23 11.03
C ASP A 273 11.75 1.05 9.89
N ASN A 274 11.57 2.36 9.90
CA ASN A 274 12.08 3.26 8.88
C ASN A 274 13.58 3.07 8.63
N ASP A 275 14.39 3.08 9.70
CA ASP A 275 15.85 2.89 9.60
C ASP A 275 16.20 1.50 9.08
N LEU A 276 15.52 0.45 9.59
CA LEU A 276 15.70 -0.92 9.13
C LEU A 276 15.41 -1.05 7.63
N LEU A 277 14.39 -0.35 7.14
CA LEU A 277 13.96 -0.44 5.75
C LEU A 277 14.45 0.69 4.86
N GLY A 278 15.31 1.58 5.38
CA GLY A 278 15.94 2.66 4.62
C GLY A 278 14.95 3.74 4.16
N VAL A 279 13.85 3.90 4.89
CA VAL A 279 12.87 4.96 4.67
C VAL A 279 13.25 6.17 5.49
N ARG A 280 13.30 7.34 4.84
CA ARG A 280 13.57 8.60 5.54
C ARG A 280 12.28 9.39 5.70
N PRO A 281 11.93 9.82 6.92
CA PRO A 281 10.83 10.76 7.10
C PRO A 281 11.06 12.05 6.31
N MET A 282 9.99 12.61 5.79
CA MET A 282 10.01 13.87 5.05
C MET A 282 9.82 15.05 6.01
N SER A 283 10.55 16.13 5.76
CA SER A 283 10.29 17.43 6.39
C SER A 283 9.07 18.11 5.77
N ASP A 284 8.53 19.14 6.45
CA ASP A 284 7.42 19.93 5.92
C ASP A 284 7.77 20.60 4.59
N GLU A 285 9.02 21.05 4.42
CA GLU A 285 9.49 21.60 3.14
C GLU A 285 9.45 20.57 2.02
N GLN A 286 9.83 19.32 2.29
CA GLN A 286 9.75 18.25 1.29
C GLN A 286 8.29 17.89 0.96
N VAL A 287 7.39 17.96 1.92
CA VAL A 287 5.94 17.77 1.66
C VAL A 287 5.39 18.93 0.82
N LYS A 288 5.80 20.18 1.09
CA LYS A 288 5.43 21.34 0.26
C LYS A 288 5.91 21.22 -1.18
N VAL A 289 7.17 20.80 -1.37
CA VAL A 289 7.72 20.50 -2.71
C VAL A 289 6.88 19.45 -3.42
N LEU A 290 6.57 18.33 -2.76
CA LEU A 290 5.74 17.27 -3.33
C LEU A 290 4.34 17.78 -3.73
N ILE A 291 3.68 18.57 -2.88
CA ILE A 291 2.37 19.16 -3.19
C ILE A 291 2.46 20.08 -4.41
N LYS A 292 3.50 20.90 -4.50
CA LYS A 292 3.72 21.81 -5.63
C LYS A 292 3.92 21.05 -6.93
N GLU A 293 4.80 20.05 -6.94
CA GLU A 293 5.06 19.18 -8.09
C GLU A 293 3.79 18.50 -8.59
N ILE A 294 3.02 17.91 -7.68
CA ILE A 294 1.75 17.25 -8.02
C ILE A 294 0.74 18.25 -8.58
N SER A 295 0.62 19.44 -7.97
CA SER A 295 -0.27 20.48 -8.48
C SER A 295 0.11 20.91 -9.90
N ASP A 296 1.41 21.08 -10.17
CA ASP A 296 1.89 21.49 -11.49
C ASP A 296 1.70 20.38 -12.54
N GLU A 297 1.96 19.11 -12.20
CA GLU A 297 1.68 17.96 -13.05
C GLU A 297 0.19 17.90 -13.43
N LEU A 298 -0.71 18.01 -12.44
CA LEU A 298 -2.15 17.93 -12.67
C LEU A 298 -2.67 19.09 -13.53
N LYS A 299 -2.08 20.29 -13.43
CA LYS A 299 -2.41 21.44 -14.27
C LYS A 299 -1.96 21.30 -15.72
N SER A 300 -0.81 20.65 -15.93
CA SER A 300 -0.28 20.44 -17.28
C SER A 300 -1.03 19.35 -18.08
N GLY A 301 -1.88 18.57 -17.42
CA GLY A 301 -2.61 17.46 -18.05
C GLY A 301 -1.72 16.22 -18.28
N PRO A 302 -2.28 15.11 -18.70
CA PRO A 302 -1.49 13.92 -19.03
C PRO A 302 -0.57 14.22 -20.21
N GLN A 303 0.74 14.03 -20.03
CA GLN A 303 1.74 14.04 -21.11
C GLN A 303 1.63 12.77 -21.96
#